data_d6d53845107bbdb04ec75307d1280578
#
_entry.id   d6d53845107bbdb04ec75307d1280578
#
_cell.length_a   1.000
_cell.length_b   1.000
_cell.length_c   1.000
_cell.angle_alpha   90.00
_cell.angle_beta   90.00
_cell.angle_gamma   90.00
#
_symmetry.space_group_name_H-M   'P 1'
#
loop_
_entity.id
_entity.type
_entity.pdbx_description
1 polymer ?
#
loop_
_entity_poly.entity_id
_entity_poly.type
_entity_poly.pdbx_seq_one_letter_code
_entity_poly.pdbx_strand_id
1 'polypeptide(L)'
;MTNEAKKSSETPDILRQGILLYKQKKYADSLAFFLALPQDTGIDGIELAYYIGLCYAKLERYDDALLYLEQVVTSGTELERVLQCRFLLAVIYALSGRRRLAEFELNKLLETGYRNASVYAAIAFIAWEQNDVKKCLEYYEKSLETDPENLTSLNGMGYVLACENTDLTKALTYCKKAVASEPKSAACLDSLGWVYFKLGLMEEASKYLTEAQKLDGSNAVIKEHVAQLEAFKDVR
;
A
#
# COMPACT_ATOMS: atom_id res chain seq x y z
N MET A 1 13.62 0.60 48.05
CA MET A 1 12.55 1.15 47.19
C MET A 1 13.12 1.28 45.79
N THR A 2 12.66 0.41 44.97
CA THR A 2 13.19 -0.09 43.73
C THR A 2 13.14 0.94 42.60
N ASN A 3 14.26 1.12 41.94
CA ASN A 3 14.47 1.96 40.77
C ASN A 3 14.17 1.14 39.50
N GLU A 4 12.90 0.79 39.31
CA GLU A 4 12.37 0.12 38.12
C GLU A 4 11.43 1.06 37.38
N ALA A 5 11.96 2.02 36.64
CA ALA A 5 11.17 2.72 35.66
C ALA A 5 12.07 3.56 34.75
N LYS A 6 12.30 3.03 33.59
CA LYS A 6 12.65 3.62 32.28
C LYS A 6 13.76 2.82 31.60
N LYS A 7 13.47 1.59 31.19
CA LYS A 7 14.06 1.08 29.95
C LYS A 7 13.32 1.75 28.80
N SER A 8 13.72 2.97 28.46
CA SER A 8 13.47 3.51 27.14
C SER A 8 14.13 2.56 26.14
N SER A 9 13.41 2.14 25.14
CA SER A 9 13.87 1.28 24.06
C SER A 9 14.92 1.99 23.21
N GLU A 10 16.15 2.11 23.74
CA GLU A 10 17.27 2.52 22.92
C GLU A 10 17.56 1.37 21.96
N THR A 11 17.36 1.66 20.66
CA THR A 11 17.75 0.71 19.60
C THR A 11 19.22 0.36 19.77
N PRO A 12 19.56 -0.94 19.86
CA PRO A 12 20.95 -1.36 20.04
C PRO A 12 21.85 -0.72 18.99
N ASP A 13 23.00 -0.20 19.41
CA ASP A 13 23.94 0.50 18.52
C ASP A 13 24.30 -0.32 17.27
N ILE A 14 24.33 -1.63 17.42
CA ILE A 14 24.62 -2.59 16.34
C ILE A 14 23.56 -2.60 15.22
N LEU A 15 22.31 -2.21 15.49
CA LEU A 15 21.25 -2.14 14.47
C LEU A 15 21.23 -0.79 13.74
N ARG A 16 21.83 0.25 14.31
CA ARG A 16 21.73 1.62 13.79
C ARG A 16 22.16 1.76 12.34
N GLN A 17 23.22 1.07 11.94
CA GLN A 17 23.71 1.13 10.55
C GLN A 17 22.70 0.54 9.56
N GLY A 18 22.14 -0.62 9.86
CA GLY A 18 21.12 -1.24 9.03
C GLY A 18 19.85 -0.38 8.92
N ILE A 19 19.41 0.19 10.04
CA ILE A 19 18.26 1.11 10.09
C ILE A 19 18.52 2.38 9.27
N LEU A 20 19.75 2.92 9.33
CA LEU A 20 20.13 4.09 8.53
C LEU A 20 20.07 3.78 7.03
N LEU A 21 20.58 2.62 6.60
CA LEU A 21 20.50 2.16 5.22
C LEU A 21 19.03 2.03 4.78
N TYR A 22 18.17 1.46 5.62
CA TYR A 22 16.72 1.36 5.36
C TYR A 22 16.08 2.75 5.16
N LYS A 23 16.37 3.70 6.07
CA LYS A 23 15.88 5.09 5.97
C LYS A 23 16.37 5.80 4.71
N GLN A 24 17.57 5.46 4.22
CA GLN A 24 18.12 5.95 2.95
C GLN A 24 17.53 5.23 1.73
N LYS A 25 16.53 4.36 1.90
CA LYS A 25 15.91 3.52 0.86
C LYS A 25 16.89 2.53 0.18
N LYS A 26 18.05 2.24 0.80
CA LYS A 26 19.02 1.23 0.39
C LYS A 26 18.63 -0.12 0.97
N TYR A 27 17.48 -0.65 0.53
CA TYR A 27 16.86 -1.82 1.16
C TYR A 27 17.68 -3.10 1.01
N ALA A 28 18.35 -3.30 -0.13
CA ALA A 28 19.21 -4.46 -0.35
C ALA A 28 20.44 -4.44 0.57
N ASP A 29 21.10 -3.27 0.72
CA ASP A 29 22.25 -3.13 1.60
C ASP A 29 21.83 -3.28 3.07
N SER A 30 20.69 -2.74 3.45
CA SER A 30 20.11 -2.89 4.79
C SER A 30 19.83 -4.36 5.10
N LEU A 31 19.21 -5.08 4.15
CA LEU A 31 18.95 -6.51 4.29
C LEU A 31 20.24 -7.32 4.46
N ALA A 32 21.22 -7.08 3.58
CA ALA A 32 22.52 -7.76 3.65
C ALA A 32 23.20 -7.50 5.01
N PHE A 33 23.12 -6.28 5.52
CA PHE A 33 23.65 -5.92 6.83
C PHE A 33 22.98 -6.73 7.95
N PHE A 34 21.65 -6.78 8.00
CA PHE A 34 20.93 -7.52 9.05
C PHE A 34 21.17 -9.03 8.98
N LEU A 35 21.24 -9.61 7.78
CA LEU A 35 21.51 -11.04 7.60
C LEU A 35 22.97 -11.44 7.93
N ALA A 36 23.91 -10.50 7.88
CA ALA A 36 25.32 -10.74 8.21
C ALA A 36 25.63 -10.61 9.73
N LEU A 37 24.65 -10.19 10.54
CA LEU A 37 24.88 -10.04 11.99
C LEU A 37 25.14 -11.40 12.65
N PRO A 38 26.17 -11.53 13.50
CA PRO A 38 26.45 -12.76 14.24
C PRO A 38 25.27 -13.14 15.17
N GLN A 39 25.04 -14.42 15.36
CA GLN A 39 23.94 -14.92 16.21
C GLN A 39 24.13 -14.61 17.72
N ASP A 40 25.36 -14.36 18.15
CA ASP A 40 25.75 -14.09 19.54
C ASP A 40 25.74 -12.60 19.93
N THR A 41 25.15 -11.75 19.09
CA THR A 41 25.12 -10.28 19.32
C THR A 41 24.23 -9.85 20.48
N GLY A 42 23.44 -10.76 21.07
CA GLY A 42 22.48 -10.43 22.12
C GLY A 42 21.27 -9.62 21.66
N ILE A 43 21.10 -9.45 20.34
CA ILE A 43 19.91 -8.79 19.74
C ILE A 43 18.73 -9.73 19.88
N ASP A 44 17.56 -9.16 20.25
CA ASP A 44 16.30 -9.89 20.20
C ASP A 44 16.00 -10.34 18.77
N GLY A 45 15.83 -11.65 18.58
CA GLY A 45 15.52 -12.25 17.29
C GLY A 45 14.24 -11.70 16.66
N ILE A 46 13.26 -11.28 17.47
CA ILE A 46 12.00 -10.66 17.00
C ILE A 46 12.27 -9.24 16.47
N GLU A 47 13.13 -8.47 17.14
CA GLU A 47 13.53 -7.15 16.65
C GLU A 47 14.27 -7.26 15.31
N LEU A 48 15.18 -8.22 15.18
CA LEU A 48 15.89 -8.48 13.93
C LEU A 48 14.93 -8.94 12.83
N ALA A 49 13.99 -9.84 13.13
CA ALA A 49 12.96 -10.29 12.21
C ALA A 49 12.10 -9.13 11.70
N TYR A 50 11.76 -8.18 12.56
CA TYR A 50 11.03 -6.98 12.15
C TYR A 50 11.75 -6.23 11.03
N TYR A 51 13.03 -5.86 11.21
CA TYR A 51 13.77 -5.12 10.20
C TYR A 51 14.02 -5.92 8.91
N ILE A 52 14.31 -7.21 9.02
CA ILE A 52 14.47 -8.10 7.87
C ILE A 52 13.15 -8.19 7.08
N GLY A 53 12.02 -8.38 7.76
CA GLY A 53 10.70 -8.42 7.14
C GLY A 53 10.36 -7.13 6.41
N LEU A 54 10.67 -5.97 7.01
CA LEU A 54 10.50 -4.68 6.36
C LEU A 54 11.36 -4.55 5.08
N CYS A 55 12.62 -5.01 5.11
CA CYS A 55 13.50 -4.95 3.95
C CYS A 55 12.95 -5.83 2.81
N TYR A 56 12.56 -7.06 3.11
CA TYR A 56 11.98 -7.97 2.12
C TYR A 56 10.69 -7.41 1.51
N ALA A 57 9.81 -6.82 2.33
CA ALA A 57 8.58 -6.19 1.84
C ALA A 57 8.88 -5.03 0.87
N LYS A 58 9.90 -4.20 1.16
CA LYS A 58 10.34 -3.11 0.26
C LYS A 58 11.03 -3.58 -1.01
N LEU A 59 11.61 -4.77 -1.00
CA LEU A 59 12.22 -5.43 -2.16
C LEU A 59 11.21 -6.29 -2.94
N GLU A 60 9.94 -6.25 -2.56
CA GLU A 60 8.84 -7.03 -3.16
C GLU A 60 9.06 -8.56 -3.11
N ARG A 61 9.97 -9.00 -2.23
CA ARG A 61 10.20 -10.42 -1.93
C ARG A 61 9.17 -10.89 -0.91
N TYR A 62 7.93 -11.00 -1.33
CA TYR A 62 6.78 -11.16 -0.44
C TYR A 62 6.79 -12.46 0.35
N ASP A 63 7.18 -13.58 -0.24
CA ASP A 63 7.22 -14.87 0.48
C ASP A 63 8.26 -14.85 1.61
N ASP A 64 9.43 -14.23 1.38
CA ASP A 64 10.42 -14.04 2.43
C ASP A 64 9.92 -13.06 3.50
N ALA A 65 9.27 -11.96 3.10
CA ALA A 65 8.72 -10.99 4.03
C ALA A 65 7.70 -11.63 4.98
N LEU A 66 6.81 -12.48 4.46
CA LEU A 66 5.78 -13.16 5.26
C LEU A 66 6.39 -13.96 6.42
N LEU A 67 7.48 -14.71 6.17
CA LEU A 67 8.14 -15.53 7.19
C LEU A 67 8.57 -14.70 8.42
N TYR A 68 9.16 -13.55 8.18
CA TYR A 68 9.68 -12.69 9.25
C TYR A 68 8.57 -11.83 9.89
N LEU A 69 7.63 -11.31 9.10
CA LEU A 69 6.53 -10.51 9.63
C LEU A 69 5.56 -11.34 10.48
N GLU A 70 5.26 -12.60 10.07
CA GLU A 70 4.45 -13.53 10.85
C GLU A 70 5.12 -13.88 12.19
N GLN A 71 6.44 -14.04 12.22
CA GLN A 71 7.18 -14.25 13.45
C GLN A 71 7.00 -13.08 14.42
N VAL A 72 7.07 -11.84 13.94
CA VAL A 72 6.82 -10.64 14.77
C VAL A 72 5.39 -10.59 15.29
N VAL A 73 4.41 -10.91 14.45
CA VAL A 73 2.99 -10.87 14.83
C VAL A 73 2.65 -11.95 15.88
N THR A 74 3.29 -13.12 15.81
CA THR A 74 3.00 -14.24 16.72
C THR A 74 3.77 -14.18 18.04
N SER A 75 4.97 -13.63 18.05
CA SER A 75 5.88 -13.67 19.18
C SER A 75 6.31 -12.29 19.69
N GLY A 76 5.96 -11.22 18.98
CA GLY A 76 6.35 -9.85 19.34
C GLY A 76 5.60 -9.35 20.57
N THR A 77 6.31 -8.65 21.43
CA THR A 77 5.77 -8.03 22.65
C THR A 77 5.51 -6.53 22.49
N GLU A 78 6.15 -5.89 21.51
CA GLU A 78 5.98 -4.47 21.22
C GLU A 78 4.78 -4.25 20.33
N LEU A 79 3.69 -3.76 20.93
CA LEU A 79 2.39 -3.64 20.27
C LEU A 79 2.46 -2.84 18.95
N GLU A 80 3.19 -1.72 18.92
CA GLU A 80 3.29 -0.87 17.74
C GLU A 80 3.89 -1.63 16.53
N ARG A 81 4.98 -2.38 16.75
CA ARG A 81 5.61 -3.22 15.71
C ARG A 81 4.69 -4.35 15.25
N VAL A 82 3.99 -4.99 16.18
CA VAL A 82 3.02 -6.03 15.86
C VAL A 82 1.90 -5.48 14.97
N LEU A 83 1.33 -4.32 15.30
CA LEU A 83 0.28 -3.69 14.50
C LEU A 83 0.78 -3.29 13.11
N GLN A 84 1.99 -2.75 13.02
CA GLN A 84 2.61 -2.42 11.74
C GLN A 84 2.86 -3.66 10.89
N CYS A 85 3.36 -4.75 11.48
CA CYS A 85 3.56 -6.02 10.76
C CYS A 85 2.23 -6.63 10.30
N ARG A 86 1.17 -6.61 11.11
CA ARG A 86 -0.17 -7.04 10.69
C ARG A 86 -0.66 -6.26 9.47
N PHE A 87 -0.46 -4.94 9.47
CA PHE A 87 -0.83 -4.13 8.32
C PHE A 87 -0.05 -4.53 7.06
N LEU A 88 1.26 -4.74 7.18
CA LEU A 88 2.09 -5.19 6.05
C LEU A 88 1.71 -6.58 5.57
N LEU A 89 1.43 -7.52 6.48
CA LEU A 89 0.89 -8.85 6.12
C LEU A 89 -0.41 -8.72 5.34
N ALA A 90 -1.34 -7.88 5.80
CA ALA A 90 -2.60 -7.66 5.11
C ALA A 90 -2.39 -7.15 3.67
N VAL A 91 -1.49 -6.17 3.48
CA VAL A 91 -1.15 -5.63 2.16
C VAL A 91 -0.52 -6.72 1.27
N ILE A 92 0.47 -7.47 1.78
CA ILE A 92 1.14 -8.53 1.03
C ILE A 92 0.16 -9.64 0.65
N TYR A 93 -0.72 -10.05 1.56
CA TYR A 93 -1.76 -11.05 1.27
C TYR A 93 -2.75 -10.55 0.21
N ALA A 94 -3.14 -9.27 0.25
CA ALA A 94 -4.01 -8.67 -0.76
C ALA A 94 -3.35 -8.68 -2.14
N LEU A 95 -2.10 -8.22 -2.24
CA LEU A 95 -1.30 -8.21 -3.48
C LEU A 95 -1.05 -9.62 -4.03
N SER A 96 -0.96 -10.62 -3.16
CA SER A 96 -0.78 -12.04 -3.51
C SER A 96 -2.11 -12.77 -3.80
N GLY A 97 -3.26 -12.06 -3.85
CA GLY A 97 -4.58 -12.64 -4.06
C GLY A 97 -5.13 -13.45 -2.89
N ARG A 98 -4.44 -13.49 -1.75
CA ARG A 98 -4.84 -14.21 -0.52
C ARG A 98 -5.85 -13.39 0.29
N ARG A 99 -6.96 -13.01 -0.31
CA ARG A 99 -7.94 -12.04 0.21
C ARG A 99 -8.45 -12.36 1.61
N ARG A 100 -8.75 -13.63 1.93
CA ARG A 100 -9.23 -14.04 3.26
C ARG A 100 -8.22 -13.78 4.38
N LEU A 101 -6.93 -14.01 4.09
CA LEU A 101 -5.86 -13.72 5.05
C LEU A 101 -5.68 -12.21 5.24
N ALA A 102 -5.75 -11.44 4.16
CA ALA A 102 -5.71 -9.99 4.22
C ALA A 102 -6.85 -9.42 5.08
N GLU A 103 -8.09 -9.89 4.86
CA GLU A 103 -9.26 -9.49 5.68
C GLU A 103 -9.09 -9.87 7.15
N PHE A 104 -8.57 -11.06 7.43
CA PHE A 104 -8.31 -11.49 8.80
C PHE A 104 -7.36 -10.53 9.53
N GLU A 105 -6.22 -10.19 8.92
CA GLU A 105 -5.26 -9.27 9.53
C GLU A 105 -5.82 -7.84 9.70
N LEU A 106 -6.59 -7.34 8.71
CA LEU A 106 -7.24 -6.03 8.82
C LEU A 106 -8.32 -6.00 9.92
N ASN A 107 -9.11 -7.07 10.06
CA ASN A 107 -10.08 -7.17 11.14
C ASN A 107 -9.40 -7.18 12.52
N LYS A 108 -8.28 -7.90 12.65
CA LYS A 108 -7.48 -7.89 13.87
C LYS A 108 -6.95 -6.49 14.21
N LEU A 109 -6.54 -5.70 13.21
CA LEU A 109 -6.17 -4.30 13.41
C LEU A 109 -7.35 -3.45 13.94
N LEU A 110 -8.53 -3.60 13.33
CA LEU A 110 -9.73 -2.88 13.77
C LEU A 110 -10.16 -3.26 15.19
N GLU A 111 -10.06 -4.56 15.56
CA GLU A 111 -10.36 -5.06 16.91
C GLU A 111 -9.46 -4.44 17.98
N THR A 112 -8.19 -4.17 17.65
CA THR A 112 -7.25 -3.50 18.57
C THR A 112 -7.46 -1.97 18.65
N GLY A 113 -8.38 -1.44 17.87
CA GLY A 113 -8.58 0.01 17.76
C GLY A 113 -7.57 0.71 16.84
N TYR A 114 -6.73 -0.01 16.13
CA TYR A 114 -5.79 0.56 15.16
C TYR A 114 -6.52 0.96 13.88
N ARG A 115 -7.02 2.19 13.90
CA ARG A 115 -7.90 2.76 12.87
C ARG A 115 -7.23 3.96 12.23
N ASN A 116 -6.58 3.76 11.11
CA ASN A 116 -5.96 4.84 10.33
C ASN A 116 -6.39 4.78 8.87
N ALA A 117 -6.12 5.84 8.13
CA ALA A 117 -6.50 5.97 6.72
C ALA A 117 -6.01 4.80 5.86
N SER A 118 -4.77 4.34 6.07
CA SER A 118 -4.20 3.24 5.28
C SER A 118 -4.91 1.90 5.52
N VAL A 119 -5.34 1.62 6.76
CA VAL A 119 -6.14 0.41 7.09
C VAL A 119 -7.49 0.47 6.38
N TYR A 120 -8.18 1.62 6.44
CA TYR A 120 -9.44 1.79 5.73
C TYR A 120 -9.28 1.67 4.21
N ALA A 121 -8.21 2.27 3.63
CA ALA A 121 -7.90 2.15 2.21
C ALA A 121 -7.67 0.69 1.78
N ALA A 122 -6.96 -0.09 2.60
CA ALA A 122 -6.71 -1.51 2.32
C ALA A 122 -8.02 -2.33 2.36
N ILE A 123 -8.92 -2.06 3.32
CA ILE A 123 -10.23 -2.71 3.37
C ILE A 123 -11.06 -2.34 2.14
N ALA A 124 -11.04 -1.07 1.73
CA ALA A 124 -11.74 -0.61 0.53
C ALA A 124 -11.23 -1.33 -0.73
N PHE A 125 -9.91 -1.45 -0.88
CA PHE A 125 -9.30 -2.17 -2.00
C PHE A 125 -9.75 -3.65 -2.04
N ILE A 126 -9.74 -4.35 -0.91
CA ILE A 126 -10.21 -5.75 -0.85
C ILE A 126 -11.69 -5.86 -1.18
N ALA A 127 -12.51 -4.93 -0.71
CA ALA A 127 -13.94 -4.89 -1.03
C ALA A 127 -14.18 -4.69 -2.54
N TRP A 128 -13.39 -3.83 -3.20
CA TRP A 128 -13.40 -3.68 -4.65
C TRP A 128 -13.07 -4.98 -5.37
N GLU A 129 -12.00 -5.66 -4.96
CA GLU A 129 -11.60 -6.95 -5.51
C GLU A 129 -12.63 -8.07 -5.30
N GLN A 130 -13.56 -7.88 -4.37
CA GLN A 130 -14.70 -8.80 -4.10
C GLN A 130 -16.00 -8.36 -4.79
N ASN A 131 -15.95 -7.28 -5.60
CA ASN A 131 -17.12 -6.65 -6.23
C ASN A 131 -18.13 -6.09 -5.21
N ASP A 132 -17.71 -5.79 -3.98
CA ASP A 132 -18.54 -5.09 -2.98
C ASP A 132 -18.30 -3.59 -3.07
N VAL A 133 -18.86 -2.98 -4.13
CA VAL A 133 -18.70 -1.53 -4.42
C VAL A 133 -19.18 -0.67 -3.27
N LYS A 134 -20.28 -1.05 -2.61
CA LYS A 134 -20.84 -0.28 -1.49
C LYS A 134 -19.84 -0.20 -0.33
N LYS A 135 -19.32 -1.36 0.10
CA LYS A 135 -18.31 -1.44 1.16
C LYS A 135 -17.02 -0.72 0.76
N CYS A 136 -16.61 -0.85 -0.51
CA CYS A 136 -15.44 -0.18 -1.05
C CYS A 136 -15.54 1.35 -0.90
N LEU A 137 -16.62 1.96 -1.38
CA LEU A 137 -16.84 3.41 -1.30
C LEU A 137 -16.93 3.89 0.15
N GLU A 138 -17.66 3.15 1.01
CA GLU A 138 -17.77 3.47 2.45
C GLU A 138 -16.39 3.53 3.13
N TYR A 139 -15.52 2.56 2.85
CA TYR A 139 -14.20 2.52 3.50
C TYR A 139 -13.21 3.51 2.90
N TYR A 140 -13.27 3.83 1.61
CA TYR A 140 -12.50 4.94 1.06
C TYR A 140 -12.95 6.28 1.65
N GLU A 141 -14.25 6.47 1.89
CA GLU A 141 -14.77 7.67 2.54
C GLU A 141 -14.23 7.81 3.96
N LYS A 142 -14.30 6.75 4.79
CA LYS A 142 -13.70 6.72 6.14
C LYS A 142 -12.19 7.01 6.11
N SER A 143 -11.49 6.52 5.10
CA SER A 143 -10.07 6.80 4.93
C SER A 143 -9.82 8.29 4.68
N LEU A 144 -10.58 8.90 3.77
CA LEU A 144 -10.45 10.32 3.42
C LEU A 144 -10.97 11.26 4.53
N GLU A 145 -11.92 10.82 5.37
CA GLU A 145 -12.29 11.52 6.60
C GLU A 145 -11.14 11.54 7.62
N THR A 146 -10.37 10.46 7.69
CA THR A 146 -9.23 10.32 8.61
C THR A 146 -7.98 11.07 8.09
N ASP A 147 -7.71 10.98 6.78
CA ASP A 147 -6.61 11.63 6.09
C ASP A 147 -7.08 12.06 4.68
N PRO A 148 -7.49 13.33 4.51
CA PRO A 148 -7.99 13.84 3.22
C PRO A 148 -6.98 13.82 2.08
N GLU A 149 -5.69 13.64 2.37
CA GLU A 149 -4.61 13.57 1.39
C GLU A 149 -4.09 12.13 1.20
N ASN A 150 -4.79 11.13 1.74
CA ASN A 150 -4.40 9.74 1.55
C ASN A 150 -4.43 9.34 0.08
N LEU A 151 -3.25 9.20 -0.51
CA LEU A 151 -3.06 8.96 -1.95
C LEU A 151 -3.82 7.72 -2.45
N THR A 152 -3.73 6.61 -1.71
CA THR A 152 -4.40 5.36 -2.09
C THR A 152 -5.91 5.53 -2.17
N SER A 153 -6.48 6.27 -1.20
CA SER A 153 -7.92 6.51 -1.16
C SER A 153 -8.38 7.54 -2.18
N LEU A 154 -7.62 8.60 -2.42
CA LEU A 154 -7.89 9.55 -3.49
C LEU A 154 -7.93 8.85 -4.85
N ASN A 155 -6.88 8.07 -5.15
CA ASN A 155 -6.82 7.33 -6.42
C ASN A 155 -7.90 6.26 -6.51
N GLY A 156 -8.05 5.44 -5.47
CA GLY A 156 -9.01 4.33 -5.44
C GLY A 156 -10.47 4.80 -5.53
N MET A 157 -10.86 5.82 -4.76
CA MET A 157 -12.21 6.40 -4.82
C MET A 157 -12.51 6.96 -6.23
N GLY A 158 -11.56 7.73 -6.80
CA GLY A 158 -11.72 8.28 -8.13
C GLY A 158 -11.87 7.20 -9.20
N TYR A 159 -11.06 6.16 -9.13
CA TYR A 159 -11.11 5.02 -10.03
C TYR A 159 -12.45 4.27 -9.95
N VAL A 160 -12.89 3.91 -8.75
CA VAL A 160 -14.15 3.19 -8.54
C VAL A 160 -15.35 3.99 -9.03
N LEU A 161 -15.44 5.27 -8.71
CA LEU A 161 -16.50 6.15 -9.22
C LEU A 161 -16.53 6.21 -10.75
N ALA A 162 -15.37 6.19 -11.40
CA ALA A 162 -15.27 6.16 -12.86
C ALA A 162 -15.70 4.81 -13.44
N CYS A 163 -15.30 3.70 -12.83
CA CYS A 163 -15.73 2.35 -13.25
C CYS A 163 -17.24 2.18 -13.16
N GLU A 164 -17.84 2.63 -12.06
CA GLU A 164 -19.29 2.59 -11.84
C GLU A 164 -20.05 3.65 -12.65
N ASN A 165 -19.35 4.52 -13.36
CA ASN A 165 -19.91 5.64 -14.12
C ASN A 165 -20.88 6.50 -13.28
N THR A 166 -20.53 6.72 -12.03
CA THR A 166 -21.30 7.52 -11.06
C THR A 166 -20.77 8.94 -11.01
N ASP A 167 -20.54 9.58 -9.88
CA ASP A 167 -20.10 10.97 -9.76
C ASP A 167 -18.71 11.23 -10.42
N LEU A 168 -18.69 11.38 -11.75
CA LEU A 168 -17.48 11.61 -12.52
C LEU A 168 -16.78 12.96 -12.20
N THR A 169 -17.52 13.94 -11.68
CA THR A 169 -16.95 15.21 -11.23
C THR A 169 -16.12 15.02 -9.96
N LYS A 170 -16.65 14.25 -9.00
CA LYS A 170 -15.95 13.87 -7.79
C LYS A 170 -14.75 12.97 -8.12
N ALA A 171 -14.93 12.00 -9.03
CA ALA A 171 -13.86 11.14 -9.53
C ALA A 171 -12.70 11.96 -10.11
N LEU A 172 -12.99 12.92 -10.98
CA LEU A 172 -11.99 13.80 -11.58
C LEU A 172 -11.22 14.61 -10.53
N THR A 173 -11.93 15.13 -9.53
CA THR A 173 -11.33 15.90 -8.45
C THR A 173 -10.33 15.06 -7.65
N TYR A 174 -10.70 13.83 -7.29
CA TYR A 174 -9.85 12.92 -6.54
C TYR A 174 -8.64 12.45 -7.34
N CYS A 175 -8.83 12.02 -8.59
CA CYS A 175 -7.72 11.59 -9.44
C CYS A 175 -6.74 12.73 -9.74
N LYS A 176 -7.22 13.98 -9.94
CA LYS A 176 -6.34 15.14 -10.08
C LYS A 176 -5.49 15.38 -8.84
N LYS A 177 -6.05 15.27 -7.63
CA LYS A 177 -5.30 15.38 -6.38
C LYS A 177 -4.25 14.27 -6.28
N ALA A 178 -4.61 13.03 -6.62
CA ALA A 178 -3.68 11.91 -6.60
C ALA A 178 -2.49 12.13 -7.55
N VAL A 179 -2.74 12.56 -8.79
CA VAL A 179 -1.67 12.89 -9.75
C VAL A 179 -0.84 14.08 -9.30
N ALA A 180 -1.43 15.09 -8.64
CA ALA A 180 -0.67 16.22 -8.10
C ALA A 180 0.31 15.79 -6.99
N SER A 181 -0.09 14.81 -6.16
CA SER A 181 0.77 14.25 -5.10
C SER A 181 1.87 13.34 -5.66
N GLU A 182 1.55 12.49 -6.65
CA GLU A 182 2.51 11.58 -7.30
C GLU A 182 2.41 11.66 -8.84
N PRO A 183 3.03 12.65 -9.47
CA PRO A 183 2.91 12.89 -10.92
C PRO A 183 3.48 11.78 -11.82
N LYS A 184 4.32 10.89 -11.26
CA LYS A 184 4.95 9.76 -11.97
C LYS A 184 4.37 8.41 -11.58
N SER A 185 3.25 8.37 -10.89
CA SER A 185 2.56 7.11 -10.58
C SER A 185 1.74 6.65 -11.79
N ALA A 186 2.11 5.51 -12.37
CA ALA A 186 1.37 4.91 -13.49
C ALA A 186 -0.10 4.68 -13.12
N ALA A 187 -0.38 4.18 -11.91
CA ALA A 187 -1.74 3.95 -11.42
C ALA A 187 -2.57 5.24 -11.31
N CYS A 188 -1.97 6.34 -10.81
CA CYS A 188 -2.68 7.62 -10.71
C CYS A 188 -2.97 8.23 -12.09
N LEU A 189 -2.01 8.14 -13.00
CA LEU A 189 -2.18 8.62 -14.38
C LEU A 189 -3.22 7.80 -15.13
N ASP A 190 -3.21 6.49 -14.97
CA ASP A 190 -4.21 5.58 -15.54
C ASP A 190 -5.61 5.93 -15.03
N SER A 191 -5.80 6.03 -13.73
CA SER A 191 -7.09 6.38 -13.13
C SER A 191 -7.60 7.74 -13.63
N LEU A 192 -6.73 8.73 -13.73
CA LEU A 192 -7.10 10.04 -14.26
C LEU A 192 -7.47 9.98 -15.75
N GLY A 193 -6.70 9.24 -16.55
CA GLY A 193 -6.98 9.02 -17.96
C GLY A 193 -8.30 8.28 -18.18
N TRP A 194 -8.59 7.30 -17.33
CA TRP A 194 -9.85 6.56 -17.33
C TRP A 194 -11.05 7.45 -16.98
N VAL A 195 -10.93 8.33 -15.99
CA VAL A 195 -11.97 9.32 -15.68
C VAL A 195 -12.22 10.24 -16.88
N TYR A 196 -11.18 10.74 -17.56
CA TYR A 196 -11.34 11.55 -18.75
C TYR A 196 -12.03 10.79 -19.89
N PHE A 197 -11.69 9.51 -20.08
CA PHE A 197 -12.36 8.64 -21.05
C PHE A 197 -13.86 8.53 -20.75
N LYS A 198 -14.24 8.28 -19.50
CA LYS A 198 -15.65 8.21 -19.06
C LYS A 198 -16.39 9.54 -19.24
N LEU A 199 -15.70 10.66 -19.13
CA LEU A 199 -16.23 12.00 -19.41
C LEU A 199 -16.35 12.32 -20.91
N GLY A 200 -15.84 11.48 -21.82
CA GLY A 200 -15.79 11.73 -23.25
C GLY A 200 -14.69 12.71 -23.69
N LEU A 201 -13.76 13.06 -22.81
CA LEU A 201 -12.63 13.95 -23.03
C LEU A 201 -11.43 13.17 -23.59
N MET A 202 -11.51 12.81 -24.88
CA MET A 202 -10.62 11.83 -25.50
C MET A 202 -9.16 12.29 -25.63
N GLU A 203 -8.92 13.59 -25.80
CA GLU A 203 -7.55 14.12 -25.89
C GLU A 203 -6.83 13.99 -24.55
N GLU A 204 -7.48 14.39 -23.46
CA GLU A 204 -6.96 14.26 -22.11
C GLU A 204 -6.81 12.77 -21.72
N ALA A 205 -7.79 11.92 -22.03
CA ALA A 205 -7.71 10.50 -21.80
C ALA A 205 -6.47 9.91 -22.50
N SER A 206 -6.29 10.23 -23.79
CA SER A 206 -5.14 9.76 -24.58
C SER A 206 -3.81 10.19 -23.97
N LYS A 207 -3.71 11.45 -23.53
CA LYS A 207 -2.50 11.97 -22.90
C LYS A 207 -2.12 11.15 -21.65
N TYR A 208 -3.04 11.00 -20.72
CA TYR A 208 -2.75 10.37 -19.42
C TYR A 208 -2.60 8.85 -19.52
N LEU A 209 -3.42 8.15 -20.32
CA LEU A 209 -3.29 6.70 -20.53
C LEU A 209 -2.00 6.34 -21.26
N THR A 210 -1.58 7.13 -22.26
CA THR A 210 -0.30 6.91 -22.93
C THR A 210 0.89 7.11 -21.99
N GLU A 211 0.81 8.09 -21.08
CA GLU A 211 1.86 8.32 -20.10
C GLU A 211 1.91 7.20 -19.05
N ALA A 212 0.76 6.73 -18.57
CA ALA A 212 0.67 5.57 -17.69
C ALA A 212 1.29 4.32 -18.34
N GLN A 213 0.97 4.05 -19.61
CA GLN A 213 1.50 2.92 -20.37
C GLN A 213 3.02 2.99 -20.55
N LYS A 214 3.61 4.18 -20.72
CA LYS A 214 5.07 4.35 -20.78
C LYS A 214 5.76 4.01 -19.47
N LEU A 215 5.11 4.28 -18.34
CA LEU A 215 5.67 4.03 -17.00
C LEU A 215 5.51 2.56 -16.59
N ASP A 216 4.36 1.95 -16.89
CA ASP A 216 4.08 0.54 -16.59
C ASP A 216 3.27 -0.10 -17.71
N GLY A 217 3.93 -0.35 -18.84
CA GLY A 217 3.33 -1.02 -20.00
C GLY A 217 3.08 -2.52 -19.79
N SER A 218 3.46 -3.11 -18.65
CA SER A 218 3.17 -4.51 -18.33
C SER A 218 1.81 -4.68 -17.66
N ASN A 219 1.29 -3.66 -17.01
CA ASN A 219 0.06 -3.65 -16.24
C ASN A 219 -1.18 -3.98 -17.11
N ALA A 220 -1.93 -4.99 -16.70
CA ALA A 220 -3.08 -5.49 -17.46
C ALA A 220 -4.21 -4.46 -17.53
N VAL A 221 -4.47 -3.72 -16.44
CA VAL A 221 -5.53 -2.71 -16.37
C VAL A 221 -5.22 -1.54 -17.30
N ILE A 222 -3.98 -1.04 -17.26
CA ILE A 222 -3.54 0.04 -18.15
C ILE A 222 -3.66 -0.37 -19.63
N LYS A 223 -3.25 -1.61 -19.97
CA LYS A 223 -3.41 -2.15 -21.33
C LYS A 223 -4.87 -2.18 -21.77
N GLU A 224 -5.77 -2.59 -20.89
CA GLU A 224 -7.19 -2.65 -21.17
C GLU A 224 -7.77 -1.26 -21.42
N HIS A 225 -7.44 -0.27 -20.57
CA HIS A 225 -7.94 1.09 -20.76
C HIS A 225 -7.42 1.73 -22.05
N VAL A 226 -6.15 1.51 -22.39
CA VAL A 226 -5.58 1.98 -23.67
C VAL A 226 -6.29 1.32 -24.87
N ALA A 227 -6.52 0.00 -24.81
CA ALA A 227 -7.21 -0.72 -25.87
C ALA A 227 -8.66 -0.22 -26.06
N GLN A 228 -9.37 0.09 -24.97
CA GLN A 228 -10.72 0.66 -25.04
C GLN A 228 -10.72 2.07 -25.66
N LEU A 229 -9.72 2.89 -25.33
CA LEU A 229 -9.56 4.22 -25.94
C LEU A 229 -9.27 4.13 -27.45
N GLU A 230 -8.42 3.20 -27.88
CA GLU A 230 -8.08 2.98 -29.29
C GLU A 230 -9.31 2.50 -30.07
N ALA A 231 -10.00 1.50 -29.57
CA ALA A 231 -11.23 0.99 -30.16
C ALA A 231 -12.30 2.08 -30.35
N PHE A 232 -12.39 3.03 -29.42
CA PHE A 232 -13.32 4.16 -29.53
C PHE A 232 -12.92 5.16 -30.64
N LYS A 233 -11.62 5.34 -30.90
CA LYS A 233 -11.10 6.22 -31.96
C LYS A 233 -11.36 5.65 -33.36
N ASP A 234 -11.26 4.31 -33.51
CA ASP A 234 -11.43 3.63 -34.81
C ASP A 234 -12.89 3.60 -35.28
N VAL A 235 -13.86 3.85 -34.40
CA VAL A 235 -15.30 3.85 -34.72
C VAL A 235 -15.82 5.24 -35.16
N ARG A 236 -14.99 6.29 -35.00
CA ARG A 236 -15.33 7.66 -35.40
C ARG A 236 -14.59 8.10 -36.63
#